data_c9b995332908741444b30798e8afed4a
#
_entry.id   c9b995332908741444b30798e8afed4a
#
_cell.length_a   1.000
_cell.length_b   1.000
_cell.length_c   1.000
_cell.angle_alpha   90.00
_cell.angle_beta   90.00
_cell.angle_gamma   90.00
#
_symmetry.space_group_name_H-M   'P 1'
#
loop_
_entity.id
_entity.type
_entity.pdbx_description
1 polymer ?
#
loop_
_entity_poly.entity_id
_entity_poly.type
_entity_poly.pdbx_seq_one_letter_code
_entity_poly.pdbx_strand_id
1 'polypeptide(L)'
;MTWIITSDQVNPPGDAAITYGITNAGGVFNLRSTGTVDYEIEWGDGNVEISTVNVLPHTYTAGNYDLVVYSDGVYRPSFNNVTADASQITSVVIGSGANLGTDLAGAWSGATNMTSFVCAFDVTSGVTNLSSTWRSTSFTDFPELDFSSAITFNRAWFGSRIENFPPNMFDTTGTLSSAAFTFSWINARLSAQSIENILVSLDTNGATGITLSINGGTNANTSTWSAAANAAWLSLDAKGWNITQNGPDPT
;
A
#
# COMPACT_ATOMS: atom_id res chain seq x y z
N MET A 1 -2.46 8.11 34.78
CA MET A 1 -3.50 7.08 35.03
C MET A 1 -2.80 5.74 34.86
N THR A 2 -2.64 4.96 35.92
CA THR A 2 -1.88 3.71 35.87
C THR A 2 -2.86 2.62 35.46
N TRP A 3 -2.71 2.06 34.27
CA TRP A 3 -3.49 0.91 33.82
C TRP A 3 -2.99 -0.32 34.56
N ILE A 4 -3.85 -0.95 35.31
CA ILE A 4 -3.60 -2.28 35.87
C ILE A 4 -4.08 -3.28 34.82
N ILE A 5 -3.14 -3.89 34.11
CA ILE A 5 -3.45 -4.99 33.19
C ILE A 5 -3.74 -6.20 34.05
N THR A 6 -5.02 -6.58 34.16
CA THR A 6 -5.38 -7.92 34.62
C THR A 6 -5.34 -8.86 33.42
N SER A 7 -4.79 -10.04 33.60
CA SER A 7 -4.55 -11.10 32.60
C SER A 7 -5.81 -11.59 31.83
N ASP A 8 -6.94 -10.97 32.00
CA ASP A 8 -8.22 -11.35 31.40
C ASP A 8 -8.74 -10.36 30.35
N GLN A 9 -7.98 -9.31 30.03
CA GLN A 9 -8.28 -8.42 28.90
C GLN A 9 -7.33 -8.71 27.73
N VAL A 10 -7.30 -9.96 27.28
CA VAL A 10 -6.95 -10.25 25.90
C VAL A 10 -8.12 -9.71 25.10
N ASN A 11 -7.98 -8.52 24.53
CA ASN A 11 -8.90 -8.11 23.47
C ASN A 11 -8.95 -9.27 22.48
N PRO A 12 -10.13 -9.84 22.19
CA PRO A 12 -10.21 -10.83 21.11
C PRO A 12 -9.60 -10.14 19.88
N PRO A 13 -8.99 -10.87 18.93
CA PRO A 13 -8.50 -10.30 17.70
C PRO A 13 -9.66 -9.58 17.04
N GLY A 14 -9.87 -8.34 17.46
CA GLY A 14 -10.90 -7.45 16.96
C GLY A 14 -10.43 -6.92 15.63
N ASP A 15 -11.35 -6.48 14.82
CA ASP A 15 -11.13 -5.93 13.48
C ASP A 15 -10.11 -4.77 13.40
N ALA A 16 -9.65 -4.23 14.55
CA ALA A 16 -8.74 -3.09 14.68
C ALA A 16 -7.23 -3.44 14.65
N ALA A 17 -6.87 -4.64 14.25
CA ALA A 17 -5.47 -5.10 14.27
C ALA A 17 -4.79 -4.99 12.91
N ILE A 18 -3.45 -4.78 12.95
CA ILE A 18 -2.57 -5.00 11.79
C ILE A 18 -1.67 -6.19 12.12
N THR A 19 -1.71 -7.21 11.29
CA THR A 19 -0.83 -8.36 11.41
C THR A 19 0.27 -8.30 10.35
N TYR A 20 1.51 -8.45 10.78
CA TYR A 20 2.68 -8.59 9.93
C TYR A 20 3.22 -10.00 10.01
N GLY A 21 3.32 -10.71 8.89
CA GLY A 21 4.17 -11.88 8.81
C GLY A 21 5.63 -11.44 8.70
N ILE A 22 6.47 -11.90 9.60
CA ILE A 22 7.89 -11.54 9.69
C ILE A 22 8.73 -12.79 9.48
N THR A 23 9.73 -12.72 8.60
CA THR A 23 10.81 -13.71 8.52
C THR A 23 12.11 -13.05 8.98
N ASN A 24 12.67 -13.54 10.07
CA ASN A 24 13.90 -13.00 10.68
C ASN A 24 15.00 -14.06 10.69
N ALA A 25 16.21 -13.70 10.28
CA ALA A 25 17.38 -14.57 10.24
C ALA A 25 18.11 -14.69 11.61
N GLY A 26 17.51 -14.13 12.65
CA GLY A 26 18.11 -13.91 13.97
C GLY A 26 18.71 -12.51 14.07
N GLY A 27 18.14 -11.68 14.94
CA GLY A 27 18.56 -10.30 15.13
C GLY A 27 17.40 -9.34 15.37
N VAL A 28 17.68 -8.06 15.22
CA VAL A 28 16.71 -7.00 15.53
C VAL A 28 15.78 -6.75 14.34
N PHE A 29 14.48 -6.71 14.62
CA PHE A 29 13.47 -6.08 13.78
C PHE A 29 12.99 -4.81 14.49
N ASN A 30 12.87 -3.70 13.75
CA ASN A 30 12.31 -2.49 14.31
C ASN A 30 10.89 -2.28 13.75
N LEU A 31 9.88 -2.41 14.60
CA LEU A 31 8.53 -1.96 14.27
C LEU A 31 8.53 -0.45 14.15
N ARG A 32 7.97 0.07 13.06
CA ARG A 32 8.03 1.50 12.74
C ARG A 32 6.65 2.08 12.51
N SER A 33 6.39 3.20 13.18
CA SER A 33 5.18 3.99 12.99
C SER A 33 5.50 5.49 12.97
N THR A 34 4.55 6.30 12.56
CA THR A 34 4.59 7.77 12.68
C THR A 34 3.41 8.31 13.51
N GLY A 35 2.66 7.43 14.15
CA GLY A 35 1.59 7.79 15.08
C GLY A 35 2.10 8.20 16.47
N THR A 36 1.24 8.84 17.24
CA THR A 36 1.51 9.27 18.64
C THR A 36 0.54 8.59 19.60
N VAL A 37 0.11 7.40 19.31
CA VAL A 37 -0.85 6.65 20.12
C VAL A 37 -0.19 5.50 20.84
N ASP A 38 -0.79 5.11 21.96
CA ASP A 38 -0.43 3.87 22.63
C ASP A 38 -0.87 2.71 21.74
N TYR A 39 0.00 1.73 21.57
CA TYR A 39 -0.31 0.50 20.86
C TYR A 39 0.28 -0.68 21.62
N GLU A 40 -0.48 -1.78 21.60
CA GLU A 40 -0.06 -3.07 22.12
C GLU A 40 0.49 -3.92 20.96
N ILE A 41 1.59 -4.59 21.20
CA ILE A 41 2.23 -5.46 20.23
C ILE A 41 2.36 -6.86 20.80
N GLU A 42 1.80 -7.83 20.09
CA GLU A 42 2.12 -9.23 20.25
C GLU A 42 3.21 -9.59 19.23
N TRP A 43 4.43 -9.88 19.69
CA TRP A 43 5.58 -10.11 18.80
C TRP A 43 5.57 -11.47 18.08
N GLY A 44 4.64 -12.37 18.43
CA GLY A 44 4.52 -13.69 17.82
C GLY A 44 5.50 -14.72 18.36
N ASP A 45 6.39 -14.35 19.28
CA ASP A 45 7.32 -15.22 19.99
C ASP A 45 6.96 -15.42 21.46
N GLY A 46 5.77 -14.97 21.86
CA GLY A 46 5.24 -15.00 23.22
C GLY A 46 5.50 -13.73 24.03
N ASN A 47 6.24 -12.77 23.49
CA ASN A 47 6.42 -11.47 24.13
C ASN A 47 5.26 -10.52 23.72
N VAL A 48 4.83 -9.72 24.71
CA VAL A 48 3.81 -8.65 24.54
C VAL A 48 4.36 -7.37 25.11
N GLU A 49 4.15 -6.26 24.43
CA GLU A 49 4.64 -4.94 24.81
C GLU A 49 3.62 -3.85 24.53
N ILE A 50 3.56 -2.82 25.38
CA ILE A 50 2.81 -1.59 25.14
C ILE A 50 3.80 -0.46 24.89
N SER A 51 3.62 0.29 23.84
CA SER A 51 4.56 1.33 23.45
C SER A 51 3.89 2.55 22.87
N THR A 52 4.59 3.68 22.99
CA THR A 52 4.23 4.99 22.38
C THR A 52 5.32 5.49 21.44
N VAL A 53 6.40 4.71 21.24
CA VAL A 53 7.54 5.16 20.46
C VAL A 53 7.40 4.82 18.98
N ASN A 54 7.92 5.69 18.12
CA ASN A 54 7.83 5.54 16.67
C ASN A 54 8.74 4.44 16.10
N VAL A 55 9.77 4.04 16.83
CA VAL A 55 10.69 2.96 16.44
C VAL A 55 10.89 2.07 17.65
N LEU A 56 10.36 0.86 17.58
CA LEU A 56 10.41 -0.11 18.66
C LEU A 56 11.23 -1.33 18.24
N PRO A 57 12.44 -1.52 18.79
CA PRO A 57 13.27 -2.68 18.46
C PRO A 57 12.81 -3.93 19.21
N HIS A 58 12.78 -5.05 18.51
CA HIS A 58 12.61 -6.38 19.10
C HIS A 58 13.64 -7.34 18.54
N THR A 59 14.19 -8.22 19.38
CA THR A 59 15.21 -9.18 18.99
C THR A 59 14.60 -10.56 18.87
N TYR A 60 14.59 -11.09 17.66
CA TYR A 60 14.14 -12.43 17.34
C TYR A 60 15.30 -13.44 17.29
N THR A 61 15.01 -14.70 17.58
CA THR A 61 15.80 -15.83 17.05
C THR A 61 15.46 -16.01 15.57
N ALA A 62 16.23 -16.84 14.84
CA ALA A 62 15.88 -17.12 13.44
C ALA A 62 14.55 -17.87 13.37
N GLY A 63 13.61 -17.36 12.57
CA GLY A 63 12.27 -17.95 12.45
C GLY A 63 11.28 -17.08 11.68
N ASN A 64 10.04 -17.56 11.65
CA ASN A 64 8.88 -16.85 11.12
C ASN A 64 7.94 -16.52 12.28
N TYR A 65 7.40 -15.32 12.25
CA TYR A 65 6.57 -14.78 13.33
C TYR A 65 5.38 -14.02 12.76
N ASP A 66 4.23 -14.10 13.43
CA ASP A 66 3.08 -13.25 13.19
C ASP A 66 3.03 -12.19 14.30
N LEU A 67 3.49 -10.99 13.96
CA LEU A 67 3.46 -9.83 14.81
C LEU A 67 2.12 -9.13 14.66
N VAL A 68 1.41 -8.88 15.77
CA VAL A 68 0.11 -8.19 15.75
C VAL A 68 0.22 -6.87 16.49
N VAL A 69 -0.29 -5.80 15.87
CA VAL A 69 -0.37 -4.47 16.46
C VAL A 69 -1.83 -4.10 16.68
N TYR A 70 -2.19 -3.80 17.92
CA TYR A 70 -3.49 -3.26 18.31
C TYR A 70 -3.34 -1.79 18.68
N SER A 71 -4.22 -0.93 18.18
CA SER A 71 -4.20 0.49 18.50
C SER A 71 -5.61 1.05 18.66
N ASP A 72 -5.83 1.84 19.71
CA ASP A 72 -7.08 2.57 19.94
C ASP A 72 -7.20 3.85 19.12
N GLY A 73 -6.14 4.21 18.39
CA GLY A 73 -6.06 5.45 17.62
C GLY A 73 -5.39 5.25 16.27
N VAL A 74 -4.78 6.31 15.76
CA VAL A 74 -4.12 6.27 14.46
C VAL A 74 -2.76 5.58 14.58
N TYR A 75 -2.63 4.39 13.98
CA TYR A 75 -1.36 3.73 13.78
C TYR A 75 -0.95 3.80 12.32
N ARG A 76 0.15 4.49 12.02
CA ARG A 76 0.68 4.64 10.65
C ARG A 76 1.98 3.86 10.51
N PRO A 77 1.99 2.75 9.76
CA PRO A 77 3.23 2.08 9.39
C PRO A 77 4.18 3.02 8.65
N SER A 78 5.49 2.91 8.87
CA SER A 78 6.48 3.78 8.24
C SER A 78 7.81 3.09 8.04
N PHE A 79 7.94 2.33 6.94
CA PHE A 79 9.18 1.64 6.57
C PHE A 79 9.96 2.34 5.45
N ASN A 80 9.60 3.58 5.12
CA ASN A 80 10.23 4.33 4.03
C ASN A 80 11.74 4.47 4.26
N ASN A 81 12.53 4.11 3.25
CA ASN A 81 14.00 4.14 3.27
C ASN A 81 14.68 3.26 4.34
N VAL A 82 13.97 2.29 4.93
CA VAL A 82 14.50 1.36 5.94
C VAL A 82 14.38 -0.07 5.43
N THR A 83 15.14 -0.38 4.38
CA THR A 83 15.05 -1.66 3.69
C THR A 83 15.38 -2.86 4.56
N ALA A 84 16.24 -2.71 5.57
CA ALA A 84 16.63 -3.80 6.47
C ALA A 84 15.45 -4.33 7.29
N ASP A 85 14.58 -3.44 7.80
CA ASP A 85 13.37 -3.85 8.53
C ASP A 85 12.25 -4.24 7.56
N ALA A 86 12.02 -3.42 6.53
CA ALA A 86 10.97 -3.65 5.55
C ALA A 86 11.11 -5.01 4.83
N SER A 87 12.33 -5.42 4.49
CA SER A 87 12.59 -6.70 3.81
C SER A 87 12.31 -7.95 4.67
N GLN A 88 12.13 -7.81 5.97
CA GLN A 88 11.73 -8.91 6.84
C GLN A 88 10.21 -9.17 6.82
N ILE A 89 9.42 -8.20 6.30
CA ILE A 89 7.96 -8.32 6.18
C ILE A 89 7.65 -9.22 4.98
N THR A 90 6.90 -10.30 5.22
CA THR A 90 6.47 -11.26 4.20
C THR A 90 4.98 -11.18 3.87
N SER A 91 4.18 -10.70 4.82
CA SER A 91 2.75 -10.46 4.64
C SER A 91 2.26 -9.30 5.51
N VAL A 92 1.15 -8.70 5.10
CA VAL A 92 0.41 -7.71 5.88
C VAL A 92 -1.08 -8.02 5.79
N VAL A 93 -1.77 -8.07 6.92
CA VAL A 93 -3.23 -8.18 7.01
C VAL A 93 -3.75 -7.02 7.86
N ILE A 94 -4.72 -6.26 7.34
CA ILE A 94 -5.31 -5.09 8.01
C ILE A 94 -6.80 -5.33 8.19
N GLY A 95 -7.24 -5.39 9.43
CA GLY A 95 -8.64 -5.57 9.80
C GLY A 95 -9.49 -4.30 9.60
N SER A 96 -10.80 -4.45 9.51
CA SER A 96 -11.77 -3.38 9.21
C SER A 96 -11.82 -2.26 10.27
N GLY A 97 -11.43 -2.54 11.50
CA GLY A 97 -11.37 -1.54 12.57
C GLY A 97 -10.07 -0.76 12.67
N ALA A 98 -9.06 -1.10 11.84
CA ALA A 98 -7.76 -0.42 11.90
C ALA A 98 -7.86 1.04 11.44
N ASN A 99 -7.28 1.95 12.21
CA ASN A 99 -7.22 3.37 11.86
C ASN A 99 -5.81 3.75 11.39
N LEU A 100 -5.64 3.87 10.10
CA LEU A 100 -4.37 4.24 9.47
C LEU A 100 -4.15 5.76 9.37
N GLY A 101 -5.14 6.56 9.74
CA GLY A 101 -5.12 8.01 9.57
C GLY A 101 -5.20 8.44 8.10
N THR A 102 -4.64 9.60 7.79
CA THR A 102 -4.74 10.23 6.47
C THR A 102 -3.50 10.12 5.60
N ASP A 103 -2.38 9.64 6.15
CA ASP A 103 -1.08 9.61 5.46
C ASP A 103 -0.41 8.23 5.60
N LEU A 104 -0.32 7.49 4.50
CA LEU A 104 0.38 6.22 4.39
C LEU A 104 1.66 6.30 3.55
N ALA A 105 2.21 7.50 3.38
CA ALA A 105 3.41 7.66 2.57
C ALA A 105 4.57 6.76 3.06
N GLY A 106 5.00 5.86 2.17
CA GLY A 106 6.09 4.93 2.44
C GLY A 106 5.77 3.82 3.45
N ALA A 107 4.51 3.56 3.77
CA ALA A 107 4.11 2.63 4.82
C ALA A 107 4.81 1.26 4.73
N TRP A 108 4.86 0.65 3.55
CA TRP A 108 5.53 -0.64 3.30
C TRP A 108 6.60 -0.54 2.20
N SER A 109 7.15 0.66 1.99
CA SER A 109 8.19 0.88 0.98
C SER A 109 9.42 0.04 1.26
N GLY A 110 9.85 -0.76 0.29
CA GLY A 110 11.02 -1.62 0.41
C GLY A 110 10.74 -3.00 1.03
N ALA A 111 9.48 -3.35 1.28
CA ALA A 111 9.09 -4.70 1.72
C ALA A 111 9.21 -5.71 0.56
N THR A 112 10.44 -5.94 0.12
CA THR A 112 10.76 -6.72 -1.09
C THR A 112 10.41 -8.22 -0.97
N ASN A 113 10.19 -8.71 0.24
CA ASN A 113 9.77 -10.09 0.50
C ASN A 113 8.26 -10.19 0.81
N MET A 114 7.52 -9.07 0.81
CA MET A 114 6.08 -9.07 1.05
C MET A 114 5.35 -9.62 -0.17
N THR A 115 4.90 -10.86 -0.07
CA THR A 115 4.19 -11.61 -1.13
C THR A 115 2.68 -11.65 -0.93
N SER A 116 2.17 -11.16 0.20
CA SER A 116 0.74 -11.07 0.51
C SER A 116 0.42 -9.73 1.17
N PHE A 117 -0.63 -9.09 0.66
CA PHE A 117 -1.19 -7.87 1.23
C PHE A 117 -2.72 -7.98 1.21
N VAL A 118 -3.33 -8.01 2.39
CA VAL A 118 -4.78 -8.08 2.59
C VAL A 118 -5.19 -6.87 3.42
N CYS A 119 -6.17 -6.13 2.96
CA CYS A 119 -6.66 -4.95 3.67
C CYS A 119 -8.19 -4.89 3.52
N ALA A 120 -8.88 -4.61 4.62
CA ALA A 120 -10.31 -4.36 4.56
C ALA A 120 -10.59 -3.11 3.70
N PHE A 121 -11.65 -3.17 2.89
CA PHE A 121 -11.94 -2.18 1.84
C PHE A 121 -12.00 -0.73 2.35
N ASP A 122 -12.70 -0.50 3.45
CA ASP A 122 -13.03 0.81 4.02
C ASP A 122 -11.89 1.47 4.82
N VAL A 123 -10.86 0.70 5.18
CA VAL A 123 -9.74 1.19 6.02
C VAL A 123 -8.96 2.32 5.35
N THR A 124 -8.97 2.38 4.02
CA THR A 124 -8.29 3.42 3.25
C THR A 124 -9.16 4.61 2.88
N SER A 125 -10.46 4.62 3.21
CA SER A 125 -11.44 5.65 2.82
C SER A 125 -11.07 7.08 3.25
N GLY A 126 -10.35 7.24 4.36
CA GLY A 126 -9.86 8.53 4.86
C GLY A 126 -8.44 8.88 4.44
N VAL A 127 -7.74 8.00 3.71
CA VAL A 127 -6.34 8.22 3.36
C VAL A 127 -6.21 9.17 2.17
N THR A 128 -5.46 10.25 2.34
CA THR A 128 -5.23 11.26 1.31
C THR A 128 -3.89 11.12 0.61
N ASN A 129 -2.87 10.58 1.30
CA ASN A 129 -1.50 10.44 0.77
C ASN A 129 -1.06 8.98 0.78
N LEU A 130 -0.89 8.43 -0.41
CA LEU A 130 -0.44 7.06 -0.66
C LEU A 130 0.91 7.02 -1.39
N SER A 131 1.70 8.09 -1.30
CA SER A 131 2.98 8.18 -1.99
C SER A 131 3.96 7.10 -1.52
N SER A 132 4.52 6.32 -2.44
CA SER A 132 5.49 5.25 -2.17
C SER A 132 4.99 4.14 -1.22
N THR A 133 3.70 4.02 -0.97
CA THR A 133 3.12 3.11 0.03
C THR A 133 3.54 1.65 -0.20
N TRP A 134 3.44 1.15 -1.41
CA TRP A 134 3.79 -0.23 -1.80
C TRP A 134 4.99 -0.29 -2.75
N ARG A 135 5.85 0.71 -2.68
CA ARG A 135 7.06 0.75 -3.52
C ARG A 135 7.94 -0.47 -3.28
N SER A 136 8.34 -1.15 -4.36
CA SER A 136 9.25 -2.31 -4.34
C SER A 136 8.74 -3.51 -3.53
N THR A 137 7.43 -3.71 -3.46
CA THR A 137 6.81 -4.91 -2.87
C THR A 137 6.73 -6.06 -3.86
N SER A 138 6.45 -7.28 -3.39
CA SER A 138 6.51 -8.50 -4.20
C SER A 138 5.19 -9.26 -4.37
N PHE A 139 4.08 -8.79 -3.80
CA PHE A 139 2.77 -9.39 -4.07
C PHE A 139 2.30 -9.04 -5.49
N THR A 140 1.53 -9.95 -6.10
CA THR A 140 1.11 -9.86 -7.51
C THR A 140 -0.31 -9.33 -7.69
N ASP A 141 -1.15 -9.54 -6.69
CA ASP A 141 -2.57 -9.21 -6.74
C ASP A 141 -2.87 -8.07 -5.78
N PHE A 142 -3.29 -6.92 -6.34
CA PHE A 142 -3.64 -5.76 -5.53
C PHE A 142 -5.09 -5.90 -5.05
N PRO A 143 -5.39 -5.68 -3.75
CA PRO A 143 -6.76 -5.78 -3.25
C PRO A 143 -7.62 -4.59 -3.69
N GLU A 144 -8.94 -4.77 -3.68
CA GLU A 144 -9.88 -3.65 -3.78
C GLU A 144 -9.82 -2.80 -2.51
N LEU A 145 -9.63 -1.48 -2.66
CA LEU A 145 -9.54 -0.50 -1.58
C LEU A 145 -10.37 0.74 -1.89
N ASP A 146 -10.85 1.42 -0.87
CA ASP A 146 -11.53 2.70 -1.02
C ASP A 146 -10.50 3.85 -1.09
N PHE A 147 -10.39 4.46 -2.27
CA PHE A 147 -9.52 5.61 -2.51
C PHE A 147 -10.29 6.94 -2.65
N SER A 148 -11.54 7.00 -2.18
CA SER A 148 -12.41 8.17 -2.36
C SER A 148 -11.83 9.48 -1.82
N SER A 149 -10.99 9.45 -0.79
CA SER A 149 -10.32 10.62 -0.23
C SER A 149 -8.91 10.86 -0.77
N ALA A 150 -8.37 9.97 -1.59
CA ALA A 150 -6.97 10.04 -2.00
C ALA A 150 -6.69 11.21 -2.96
N ILE A 151 -5.55 11.88 -2.73
CA ILE A 151 -5.08 13.03 -3.50
C ILE A 151 -3.84 12.68 -4.32
N THR A 152 -3.01 11.76 -3.82
CA THR A 152 -1.74 11.40 -4.47
C THR A 152 -1.35 9.94 -4.25
N PHE A 153 -0.83 9.35 -5.32
CA PHE A 153 -0.26 8.01 -5.41
C PHE A 153 1.16 8.05 -5.99
N ASN A 154 1.87 9.17 -5.84
CA ASN A 154 3.20 9.34 -6.40
C ASN A 154 4.12 8.19 -5.97
N ARG A 155 4.68 7.43 -6.95
CA ARG A 155 5.51 6.24 -6.70
C ARG A 155 4.84 5.12 -5.88
N ALA A 156 3.52 5.09 -5.74
CA ALA A 156 2.84 4.15 -4.85
C ALA A 156 3.24 2.69 -5.10
N TRP A 157 3.35 2.30 -6.34
CA TRP A 157 3.69 0.93 -6.79
C TRP A 157 4.99 0.86 -7.60
N PHE A 158 5.85 1.87 -7.49
CA PHE A 158 7.12 1.91 -8.23
C PHE A 158 7.98 0.67 -7.95
N GLY A 159 8.36 -0.06 -8.99
CA GLY A 159 9.19 -1.26 -8.89
C GLY A 159 8.55 -2.44 -8.16
N SER A 160 7.23 -2.43 -7.97
CA SER A 160 6.49 -3.56 -7.39
C SER A 160 6.34 -4.71 -8.39
N ARG A 161 5.88 -5.87 -7.90
CA ARG A 161 5.59 -7.03 -8.74
C ARG A 161 4.10 -7.18 -9.06
N ILE A 162 3.30 -6.13 -8.89
CA ILE A 162 1.85 -6.18 -9.14
C ILE A 162 1.60 -6.48 -10.62
N GLU A 163 0.83 -7.54 -10.86
CA GLU A 163 0.38 -8.01 -12.16
C GLU A 163 -1.11 -7.74 -12.34
N ASN A 164 -1.90 -7.97 -11.27
CA ASN A 164 -3.35 -7.82 -11.26
C ASN A 164 -3.76 -6.62 -10.42
N PHE A 165 -4.40 -5.64 -11.09
CA PHE A 165 -4.94 -4.43 -10.47
C PHE A 165 -6.46 -4.38 -10.69
N PRO A 166 -7.28 -4.15 -9.63
CA PRO A 166 -8.73 -4.21 -9.73
C PRO A 166 -9.33 -3.12 -10.63
N PRO A 167 -10.52 -3.32 -11.20
CA PRO A 167 -11.27 -2.28 -11.90
C PRO A 167 -11.83 -1.23 -10.93
N ASN A 168 -12.26 -0.09 -11.45
CA ASN A 168 -13.04 0.96 -10.77
C ASN A 168 -12.38 1.61 -9.54
N MET A 169 -11.07 1.37 -9.33
CA MET A 169 -10.35 1.82 -8.13
C MET A 169 -10.28 3.34 -7.98
N PHE A 170 -10.38 4.08 -9.07
CA PHE A 170 -10.23 5.54 -9.09
C PHE A 170 -11.51 6.29 -9.48
N ASP A 171 -12.62 5.59 -9.77
CA ASP A 171 -13.86 6.19 -10.24
C ASP A 171 -14.37 7.30 -9.31
N THR A 172 -14.28 7.08 -8.01
CA THR A 172 -14.79 7.97 -6.97
C THR A 172 -13.68 8.76 -6.25
N THR A 173 -12.42 8.62 -6.69
CA THR A 173 -11.30 9.36 -6.10
C THR A 173 -11.55 10.86 -6.17
N GLY A 174 -11.28 11.57 -5.08
CA GLY A 174 -11.51 13.00 -4.97
C GLY A 174 -10.59 13.85 -5.85
N THR A 175 -10.30 15.07 -5.44
CA THR A 175 -9.46 15.98 -6.22
C THR A 175 -8.01 15.51 -6.26
N LEU A 176 -7.62 14.94 -7.38
CA LEU A 176 -6.25 14.47 -7.61
C LEU A 176 -5.28 15.64 -7.85
N SER A 177 -4.07 15.56 -7.32
CA SER A 177 -3.00 16.50 -7.67
C SER A 177 -2.50 16.27 -9.10
N SER A 178 -1.93 17.30 -9.74
CA SER A 178 -1.38 17.16 -11.10
C SER A 178 -0.26 16.12 -11.21
N ALA A 179 0.42 15.81 -10.12
CA ALA A 179 1.46 14.79 -10.03
C ALA A 179 0.99 13.50 -9.36
N ALA A 180 -0.33 13.28 -9.23
CA ALA A 180 -0.89 12.19 -8.44
C ALA A 180 -0.32 10.82 -8.80
N PHE A 181 -0.13 10.53 -10.08
CA PHE A 181 0.37 9.23 -10.54
C PHE A 181 1.78 9.29 -11.15
N THR A 182 2.55 10.32 -10.83
CA THR A 182 3.93 10.43 -11.30
C THR A 182 4.76 9.27 -10.72
N PHE A 183 5.40 8.50 -11.60
CA PHE A 183 6.19 7.30 -11.29
C PHE A 183 5.41 6.17 -10.61
N SER A 184 4.08 6.17 -10.62
CA SER A 184 3.29 5.22 -9.82
C SER A 184 3.57 3.76 -10.15
N TRP A 185 3.55 3.37 -11.41
CA TRP A 185 3.77 1.99 -11.84
C TRP A 185 5.02 1.81 -12.69
N ILE A 186 5.99 2.73 -12.60
CA ILE A 186 7.26 2.53 -13.30
C ILE A 186 7.94 1.26 -12.80
N ASN A 187 8.38 0.42 -13.74
CA ASN A 187 9.05 -0.85 -13.46
C ASN A 187 8.19 -1.87 -12.69
N ALA A 188 6.87 -1.80 -12.79
CA ALA A 188 5.94 -2.82 -12.30
C ALA A 188 5.78 -3.96 -13.33
N ARG A 189 4.75 -4.82 -13.17
CA ARG A 189 4.47 -5.98 -14.03
C ARG A 189 3.03 -6.05 -14.51
N LEU A 190 2.36 -4.90 -14.62
CA LEU A 190 0.94 -4.84 -14.95
C LEU A 190 0.60 -5.63 -16.22
N SER A 191 -0.41 -6.49 -16.11
CA SER A 191 -1.04 -7.15 -17.25
C SER A 191 -1.79 -6.14 -18.12
N ALA A 192 -2.12 -6.51 -19.37
CA ALA A 192 -2.92 -5.64 -20.25
C ALA A 192 -4.30 -5.34 -19.64
N GLN A 193 -4.92 -6.32 -18.96
CA GLN A 193 -6.19 -6.11 -18.27
C GLN A 193 -6.05 -5.13 -17.11
N SER A 194 -4.96 -5.18 -16.35
CA SER A 194 -4.72 -4.22 -15.27
C SER A 194 -4.54 -2.80 -15.77
N ILE A 195 -3.87 -2.63 -16.90
CA ILE A 195 -3.74 -1.31 -17.54
C ILE A 195 -5.10 -0.81 -18.03
N GLU A 196 -5.92 -1.68 -18.63
CA GLU A 196 -7.29 -1.33 -18.98
C GLU A 196 -8.09 -0.87 -17.76
N ASN A 197 -8.06 -1.65 -16.67
CA ASN A 197 -8.77 -1.31 -15.42
C ASN A 197 -8.36 0.07 -14.89
N ILE A 198 -7.06 0.37 -14.90
CA ILE A 198 -6.52 1.66 -14.45
C ILE A 198 -6.99 2.80 -15.39
N LEU A 199 -6.78 2.67 -16.69
CA LEU A 199 -7.09 3.73 -17.64
C LEU A 199 -8.59 4.04 -17.69
N VAL A 200 -9.44 3.02 -17.78
CA VAL A 200 -10.90 3.17 -17.80
C VAL A 200 -11.40 3.82 -16.51
N SER A 201 -10.89 3.43 -15.36
CA SER A 201 -11.26 4.01 -14.08
C SER A 201 -10.84 5.48 -13.96
N LEU A 202 -9.63 5.84 -14.39
CA LEU A 202 -9.16 7.22 -14.41
C LEU A 202 -9.95 8.09 -15.41
N ASP A 203 -10.34 7.52 -16.56
CA ASP A 203 -11.16 8.21 -17.53
C ASP A 203 -12.58 8.47 -17.01
N THR A 204 -13.15 7.51 -16.28
CA THR A 204 -14.45 7.62 -15.59
C THR A 204 -14.40 8.68 -14.50
N ASN A 205 -13.32 8.80 -13.74
CA ASN A 205 -13.13 9.84 -12.73
C ASN A 205 -13.25 11.27 -13.29
N GLY A 206 -12.82 11.46 -14.54
CA GLY A 206 -12.97 12.72 -15.25
C GLY A 206 -11.97 13.83 -14.92
N ALA A 207 -10.98 13.56 -14.07
CA ALA A 207 -9.91 14.51 -13.76
C ALA A 207 -9.09 14.89 -15.01
N THR A 208 -8.43 16.04 -15.00
CA THR A 208 -7.69 16.60 -16.14
C THR A 208 -6.29 17.04 -15.78
N GLY A 209 -5.36 17.04 -16.74
CA GLY A 209 -4.02 17.65 -16.58
C GLY A 209 -3.11 16.92 -15.60
N ILE A 210 -3.23 15.59 -15.47
CA ILE A 210 -2.47 14.78 -14.50
C ILE A 210 -1.36 14.00 -15.20
N THR A 211 -0.25 13.77 -14.51
CA THR A 211 0.82 12.90 -14.98
C THR A 211 0.58 11.46 -14.52
N LEU A 212 0.61 10.51 -15.49
CA LEU A 212 0.50 9.08 -15.28
C LEU A 212 1.74 8.36 -15.81
N SER A 213 2.39 7.54 -14.99
CA SER A 213 3.56 6.77 -15.39
C SER A 213 3.32 5.27 -15.19
N ILE A 214 3.17 4.56 -16.31
CA ILE A 214 2.95 3.10 -16.39
C ILE A 214 3.99 2.42 -17.28
N ASN A 215 5.15 3.03 -17.47
CA ASN A 215 6.23 2.53 -18.33
C ASN A 215 7.29 1.72 -17.55
N GLY A 216 8.17 1.07 -18.31
CA GLY A 216 9.29 0.29 -17.76
C GLY A 216 8.87 -1.07 -17.20
N GLY A 217 9.83 -1.82 -16.66
CA GLY A 217 9.62 -3.17 -16.17
C GLY A 217 9.04 -4.11 -17.23
N THR A 218 8.10 -4.95 -16.81
CA THR A 218 7.33 -5.83 -17.70
C THR A 218 5.86 -5.43 -17.82
N ASN A 219 5.53 -4.15 -17.57
CA ASN A 219 4.20 -3.63 -17.84
C ASN A 219 3.81 -3.91 -19.30
N ALA A 220 2.58 -4.33 -19.52
CA ALA A 220 2.09 -4.70 -20.85
C ALA A 220 2.27 -3.57 -21.87
N ASN A 221 2.75 -3.93 -23.05
CA ASN A 221 2.97 -3.00 -24.16
C ASN A 221 1.63 -2.63 -24.82
N THR A 222 1.52 -1.42 -25.35
CA THR A 222 0.32 -0.92 -26.05
C THR A 222 -0.17 -1.84 -27.16
N SER A 223 0.73 -2.59 -27.82
CA SER A 223 0.37 -3.59 -28.84
C SER A 223 -0.51 -4.74 -28.31
N THR A 224 -0.59 -4.90 -26.98
CA THR A 224 -1.41 -5.94 -26.32
C THR A 224 -2.66 -5.37 -25.65
N TRP A 225 -2.86 -4.06 -25.73
CA TRP A 225 -4.00 -3.41 -25.08
C TRP A 225 -5.31 -3.67 -25.83
N SER A 226 -6.40 -3.69 -25.11
CA SER A 226 -7.74 -3.79 -25.67
C SER A 226 -8.18 -2.50 -26.36
N ALA A 227 -9.26 -2.57 -27.11
CA ALA A 227 -9.90 -1.37 -27.66
C ALA A 227 -10.39 -0.41 -26.56
N ALA A 228 -10.83 -0.93 -25.40
CA ALA A 228 -11.27 -0.12 -24.27
C ALA A 228 -10.10 0.65 -23.63
N ALA A 229 -8.95 -0.01 -23.42
CA ALA A 229 -7.74 0.63 -22.91
C ALA A 229 -7.26 1.75 -23.85
N ASN A 230 -7.24 1.50 -25.17
CA ASN A 230 -6.84 2.49 -26.17
C ASN A 230 -7.80 3.68 -26.19
N ALA A 231 -9.11 3.45 -26.13
CA ALA A 231 -10.11 4.52 -26.09
C ALA A 231 -9.99 5.38 -24.82
N ALA A 232 -9.77 4.76 -23.66
CA ALA A 232 -9.56 5.46 -22.41
C ALA A 232 -8.26 6.29 -22.44
N TRP A 233 -7.17 5.75 -22.98
CA TRP A 233 -5.92 6.49 -23.15
C TRP A 233 -6.11 7.75 -24.02
N LEU A 234 -6.75 7.62 -25.18
CA LEU A 234 -7.05 8.74 -26.09
C LEU A 234 -7.94 9.80 -25.41
N SER A 235 -8.91 9.38 -24.61
CA SER A 235 -9.76 10.28 -23.83
C SER A 235 -8.98 11.05 -22.77
N LEU A 236 -8.09 10.36 -22.05
CA LEU A 236 -7.21 10.97 -21.04
C LEU A 236 -6.21 11.95 -21.67
N ASP A 237 -5.61 11.60 -22.82
CA ASP A 237 -4.73 12.50 -23.58
C ASP A 237 -5.48 13.78 -24.00
N ALA A 238 -6.70 13.65 -24.54
CA ALA A 238 -7.56 14.77 -24.88
C ALA A 238 -7.94 15.63 -23.65
N LYS A 239 -7.97 15.07 -22.44
CA LYS A 239 -8.14 15.77 -21.16
C LYS A 239 -6.84 16.41 -20.65
N GLY A 240 -5.75 16.35 -21.43
CA GLY A 240 -4.46 16.95 -21.13
C GLY A 240 -3.61 16.15 -20.13
N TRP A 241 -3.81 14.85 -20.01
CA TRP A 241 -2.94 13.99 -19.23
C TRP A 241 -1.60 13.81 -19.92
N ASN A 242 -0.52 13.75 -19.13
CA ASN A 242 0.81 13.37 -19.60
C ASN A 242 1.07 11.90 -19.23
N ILE A 243 0.91 11.00 -20.21
CA ILE A 243 0.95 9.56 -20.00
C ILE A 243 2.26 8.99 -20.57
N THR A 244 2.98 8.20 -19.77
CA THR A 244 4.14 7.43 -20.22
C THR A 244 3.88 5.93 -20.04
N GLN A 245 4.01 5.16 -21.14
CA GLN A 245 3.71 3.72 -21.22
C GLN A 245 4.82 2.96 -21.97
N ASN A 246 4.70 1.64 -22.01
CA ASN A 246 5.51 0.79 -22.86
C ASN A 246 4.89 0.72 -24.27
N GLY A 247 5.66 1.02 -25.29
CA GLY A 247 5.21 1.02 -26.69
C GLY A 247 4.80 2.38 -27.20
N PRO A 248 4.38 2.49 -28.48
CA PRO A 248 3.93 3.74 -29.09
C PRO A 248 2.57 4.19 -28.52
N ASP A 249 2.26 5.47 -28.70
CA ASP A 249 0.93 5.99 -28.34
C ASP A 249 -0.17 5.27 -29.12
N PRO A 250 -1.31 4.98 -28.50
CA PRO A 250 -2.49 4.48 -29.20
C PRO A 250 -2.98 5.46 -30.29
N THR A 251 -3.54 4.93 -31.38
CA THR A 251 -4.04 5.69 -32.53
C THR A 251 -5.51 5.38 -32.79
#